data_26e9c6c84dcab874822c9200b5641e69
#
_entry.id   26e9c6c84dcab874822c9200b5641e69
#
_cell.length_a   1.000
_cell.length_b   1.000
_cell.length_c   1.000
_cell.angle_alpha   90.00
_cell.angle_beta   90.00
_cell.angle_gamma   90.00
#
_symmetry.space_group_name_H-M   'P 1'
#
loop_
_entity.id
_entity.type
_entity.pdbx_description
1 polymer ?
#
loop_
_entity_poly.entity_id
_entity_poly.type
_entity_poly.pdbx_seq_one_letter_code
_entity_poly.pdbx_strand_id
1 'polypeptide(L)'
;MESAVSPGKKNESCETRNDSLTNGRNHASDGIFISTSVVHVSSPIQAVDLGRSHDSQSVSTESVRYQLIANAAMERQREYRLRCLAFIRGIPADLALHLLNLHWSRQHHTFLLTYRPTFMRELELGGPYCSDLLLYAVFACASKFSERLDVRSNPADPETAGQHFFTRCDELLLGEGLLIHSSIPTVIALVMLGSTFIARGMTSKGWLYTGYAMRMLYGLGLHIDSQEVNKHNVEEIEIRRRVFWGAFVCEKIQSLYLGRPPIVRLQDVHVSQNFLDSFEELEPWEPYNDNPVQSATDNTTSSAVASAYSVTVFQQLCLLSQIMTRIIDKIYSVGATASTTLPEIRPLDEALAEWYRDLPAHLTYEPWTTNLKGPPDTVAPNRIIILTTYHALIILLHRPFTAAPRNGNTNHNDGSIIGTSAFSWRRCTTASRNITRLALNYRSIYPLRKSSYLLGYAIYVACTIHVLNTAFLSTGSDRNAFKESSELLTESLRCLDELAVPNSGAADTARIIRKLMAARGVQESPSKLFFPIMQELILLAYCLALADSKVPVLPQISEDGGQFSNVSPIYDVEQMQPFVDIFDPGQDLLFGFMNENLSLVNFEINESIS
;
A
#
# COMPACT_ATOMS: atom_id res chain seq x y z
N MET A 1 -51.99 -53.88 7.18
CA MET A 1 -51.57 -55.15 7.80
C MET A 1 -50.28 -54.83 8.52
N GLU A 2 -50.39 -54.44 9.72
CA GLU A 2 -50.21 -55.25 10.96
C GLU A 2 -48.72 -55.55 11.15
N SER A 3 -48.03 -55.31 12.21
CA SER A 3 -48.33 -54.92 13.62
C SER A 3 -46.94 -54.87 14.26
N ALA A 4 -46.63 -53.84 14.96
CA ALA A 4 -46.61 -53.74 16.40
C ALA A 4 -45.75 -54.80 17.10
N VAL A 5 -44.75 -54.37 17.91
CA VAL A 5 -44.78 -54.35 19.38
C VAL A 5 -43.36 -54.14 19.95
N SER A 6 -43.15 -53.09 20.71
CA SER A 6 -42.17 -52.97 21.82
C SER A 6 -42.75 -53.75 23.06
N PRO A 7 -42.08 -53.90 24.20
CA PRO A 7 -40.94 -53.24 24.86
C PRO A 7 -40.10 -54.15 25.76
N GLY A 8 -39.13 -53.58 26.50
CA GLY A 8 -38.59 -54.22 27.68
C GLY A 8 -37.28 -53.67 28.24
N LYS A 9 -37.40 -52.94 29.36
CA LYS A 9 -36.34 -52.45 30.28
C LYS A 9 -35.56 -53.57 30.96
N LYS A 10 -34.28 -53.36 31.31
CA LYS A 10 -33.76 -53.18 32.70
C LYS A 10 -32.22 -53.22 32.71
N ASN A 11 -31.69 -52.28 33.47
CA ASN A 11 -30.56 -52.18 34.38
C ASN A 11 -29.68 -53.44 34.61
N GLU A 12 -28.34 -53.25 34.68
CA GLU A 12 -27.51 -53.24 35.89
C GLU A 12 -26.02 -53.37 35.53
N SER A 13 -25.27 -52.40 35.96
CA SER A 13 -24.06 -52.35 36.79
C SER A 13 -22.89 -53.32 36.60
N CYS A 14 -21.73 -52.74 36.66
CA CYS A 14 -20.51 -53.07 37.38
C CYS A 14 -19.33 -53.77 36.70
N GLU A 15 -18.20 -53.11 36.88
CA GLU A 15 -16.82 -53.60 37.14
C GLU A 15 -15.88 -54.10 36.02
N THR A 16 -14.87 -53.26 35.87
CA THR A 16 -13.41 -53.52 35.83
C THR A 16 -12.84 -54.75 35.11
N ARG A 17 -11.95 -54.53 34.16
CA ARG A 17 -10.52 -54.88 34.20
C ARG A 17 -9.79 -54.69 32.87
N ASN A 18 -8.54 -54.28 33.03
CA ASN A 18 -7.42 -54.21 32.10
C ASN A 18 -7.34 -55.35 31.07
N ASP A 19 -6.90 -55.04 29.82
CA ASP A 19 -5.54 -55.31 29.30
C ASP A 19 -5.45 -55.08 27.78
N SER A 20 -4.42 -54.30 27.45
CA SER A 20 -3.44 -54.46 26.36
C SER A 20 -3.82 -54.68 24.88
N LEU A 21 -3.23 -53.82 24.06
CA LEU A 21 -2.60 -54.00 22.74
C LEU A 21 -3.51 -54.28 21.52
N THR A 22 -3.58 -53.29 20.59
CA THR A 22 -2.89 -53.31 19.28
C THR A 22 -3.35 -52.15 18.39
N ASN A 23 -2.37 -51.53 17.76
CA ASN A 23 -2.31 -50.77 16.50
C ASN A 23 -3.59 -50.51 15.72
N GLY A 24 -3.90 -49.21 15.54
CA GLY A 24 -4.76 -48.72 14.46
C GLY A 24 -4.48 -47.24 14.20
N ARG A 25 -3.79 -46.95 13.09
CA ARG A 25 -3.59 -45.60 12.58
C ARG A 25 -4.95 -44.95 12.28
N ASN A 26 -5.24 -43.82 12.90
CA ASN A 26 -6.22 -42.87 12.40
C ASN A 26 -5.65 -41.46 12.58
N HIS A 27 -5.51 -40.78 11.45
CA HIS A 27 -5.25 -39.36 11.38
C HIS A 27 -6.44 -38.60 11.96
N ALA A 28 -6.25 -37.97 13.10
CA ALA A 28 -7.11 -36.88 13.58
C ALA A 28 -6.23 -35.62 13.72
N SER A 29 -6.55 -34.63 12.93
CA SER A 29 -5.99 -33.30 13.08
C SER A 29 -6.66 -32.62 14.27
N ASP A 30 -6.03 -32.67 15.43
CA ASP A 30 -6.45 -31.92 16.60
C ASP A 30 -6.04 -30.47 16.45
N GLY A 31 -7.00 -29.64 16.06
CA GLY A 31 -6.92 -28.19 16.22
C GLY A 31 -6.92 -27.85 17.72
N ILE A 32 -5.79 -27.36 18.22
CA ILE A 32 -5.69 -26.87 19.59
C ILE A 32 -6.50 -25.60 19.71
N PHE A 33 -7.70 -25.70 20.28
CA PHE A 33 -8.45 -24.55 20.77
C PHE A 33 -7.75 -24.03 22.03
N ILE A 34 -7.00 -22.93 21.90
CA ILE A 34 -6.56 -22.17 23.07
C ILE A 34 -7.75 -21.34 23.51
N SER A 35 -8.42 -21.77 24.58
CA SER A 35 -9.41 -20.98 25.31
C SER A 35 -8.73 -19.72 25.84
N THR A 36 -9.17 -18.56 25.36
CA THR A 36 -8.76 -17.26 25.89
C THR A 36 -9.47 -17.01 27.22
N SER A 37 -9.00 -17.68 28.27
CA SER A 37 -9.29 -17.26 29.64
C SER A 37 -8.36 -16.10 29.95
N VAL A 38 -8.93 -14.92 30.20
CA VAL A 38 -8.22 -13.75 30.70
C VAL A 38 -7.63 -14.10 32.05
N VAL A 39 -6.34 -14.40 32.11
CA VAL A 39 -5.62 -14.54 33.37
C VAL A 39 -5.21 -13.15 33.81
N HIS A 40 -5.91 -12.63 34.83
CA HIS A 40 -5.43 -11.49 35.61
C HIS A 40 -4.17 -11.91 36.35
N VAL A 41 -3.00 -11.46 35.85
CA VAL A 41 -1.76 -11.57 36.60
C VAL A 41 -1.67 -10.38 37.54
N SER A 42 -2.01 -10.60 38.81
CA SER A 42 -1.69 -9.70 39.92
C SER A 42 -0.46 -10.24 40.62
N SER A 43 0.54 -9.39 40.80
CA SER A 43 1.67 -9.46 41.73
C SER A 43 3.00 -10.08 41.25
N PRO A 44 4.11 -9.45 41.60
CA PRO A 44 5.44 -9.91 41.23
C PRO A 44 5.87 -11.08 42.12
N ILE A 45 6.16 -12.23 41.50
CA ILE A 45 6.77 -13.36 42.18
C ILE A 45 8.28 -13.14 42.23
N GLN A 46 8.80 -13.09 43.46
CA GLN A 46 10.21 -13.07 43.79
C GLN A 46 10.92 -14.27 43.18
N ALA A 47 12.08 -14.00 42.58
CA ALA A 47 12.99 -15.01 42.08
C ALA A 47 13.46 -15.92 43.23
N VAL A 48 13.17 -17.21 43.13
CA VAL A 48 13.83 -18.24 43.90
C VAL A 48 14.88 -18.89 43.00
N ASP A 49 16.13 -18.65 43.37
CA ASP A 49 17.31 -19.24 42.80
C ASP A 49 17.33 -20.74 43.09
N LEU A 50 17.21 -21.57 42.08
CA LEU A 50 17.49 -23.00 42.15
C LEU A 50 18.44 -23.38 41.02
N GLY A 51 19.73 -23.35 41.37
CA GLY A 51 20.78 -23.93 40.55
C GLY A 51 20.50 -25.38 40.21
N ARG A 52 20.37 -25.67 38.91
CA ARG A 52 20.65 -26.97 38.30
C ARG A 52 21.11 -26.71 36.87
N SER A 53 22.39 -26.95 36.67
CA SER A 53 23.05 -27.15 35.39
C SER A 53 22.37 -28.27 34.60
N HIS A 54 21.67 -27.92 33.56
CA HIS A 54 21.47 -28.77 32.40
C HIS A 54 22.05 -28.02 31.19
N ASP A 55 23.18 -28.53 30.69
CA ASP A 55 23.73 -28.22 29.38
C ASP A 55 22.71 -28.58 28.28
N SER A 56 21.72 -27.76 28.09
CA SER A 56 21.03 -27.63 26.84
C SER A 56 21.78 -26.55 26.05
N GLN A 57 22.58 -26.97 25.07
CA GLN A 57 23.20 -26.08 24.09
C GLN A 57 22.11 -25.16 23.53
N SER A 58 22.01 -23.94 24.04
CA SER A 58 21.25 -22.89 23.43
C SER A 58 21.97 -22.59 22.11
N VAL A 59 21.42 -23.08 21.00
CA VAL A 59 21.86 -22.71 19.66
C VAL A 59 21.84 -21.19 19.63
N SER A 60 23.01 -20.55 19.44
CA SER A 60 23.09 -19.11 19.49
C SER A 60 22.20 -18.53 18.36
N THR A 61 21.52 -17.42 18.61
CA THR A 61 20.68 -16.74 17.61
C THR A 61 21.45 -16.48 16.31
N GLU A 62 22.75 -16.30 16.42
CA GLU A 62 23.65 -16.09 15.29
C GLU A 62 23.84 -17.35 14.44
N SER A 63 23.99 -18.52 15.05
CA SER A 63 24.05 -19.80 14.34
C SER A 63 22.77 -20.06 13.54
N VAL A 64 21.62 -19.73 14.14
CA VAL A 64 20.31 -19.84 13.50
C VAL A 64 20.21 -18.92 12.26
N ARG A 65 20.69 -17.68 12.38
CA ARG A 65 20.74 -16.72 11.25
C ARG A 65 21.59 -17.25 10.11
N TYR A 66 22.80 -17.73 10.38
CA TYR A 66 23.68 -18.30 9.37
C TYR A 66 23.05 -19.50 8.67
N GLN A 67 22.34 -20.34 9.41
CA GLN A 67 21.63 -21.48 8.83
C GLN A 67 20.52 -21.05 7.86
N LEU A 68 19.70 -20.07 8.24
CA LEU A 68 18.63 -19.52 7.36
C LEU A 68 19.21 -18.89 6.10
N ILE A 69 20.25 -18.06 6.24
CA ILE A 69 20.93 -17.42 5.10
C ILE A 69 21.51 -18.48 4.16
N ALA A 70 22.17 -19.50 4.69
CA ALA A 70 22.74 -20.58 3.88
C ALA A 70 21.63 -21.38 3.15
N ASN A 71 20.52 -21.66 3.82
CA ASN A 71 19.37 -22.33 3.19
C ASN A 71 18.77 -21.46 2.08
N ALA A 72 18.59 -20.15 2.33
CA ALA A 72 18.07 -19.21 1.34
C ALA A 72 18.97 -19.16 0.10
N ALA A 73 20.30 -19.12 0.28
CA ALA A 73 21.26 -19.14 -0.82
C ALA A 73 21.18 -20.44 -1.63
N MET A 74 21.04 -21.61 -0.97
CA MET A 74 20.89 -22.89 -1.66
C MET A 74 19.59 -22.96 -2.46
N GLU A 75 18.47 -22.53 -1.87
CA GLU A 75 17.18 -22.53 -2.56
C GLU A 75 17.19 -21.56 -3.77
N ARG A 76 17.87 -20.42 -3.64
CA ARG A 76 18.06 -19.49 -4.77
C ARG A 76 18.79 -20.13 -5.93
N GLN A 77 19.79 -20.96 -5.66
CA GLN A 77 20.49 -21.70 -6.72
C GLN A 77 19.63 -22.79 -7.36
N ARG A 78 18.68 -23.37 -6.61
CA ARG A 78 17.77 -24.40 -7.13
C ARG A 78 16.71 -23.84 -8.06
N GLU A 79 16.35 -22.55 -7.94
CA GLU A 79 15.31 -21.93 -8.76
C GLU A 79 15.56 -22.07 -10.28
N TYR A 80 16.82 -22.22 -10.73
CA TYR A 80 17.11 -22.42 -12.16
C TYR A 80 16.49 -23.71 -12.74
N ARG A 81 16.21 -24.71 -11.91
CA ARG A 81 15.58 -25.99 -12.33
C ARG A 81 14.19 -25.77 -12.90
N LEU A 82 13.47 -24.79 -12.39
CA LEU A 82 12.14 -24.46 -12.87
C LEU A 82 12.14 -24.01 -14.34
N ARG A 83 13.29 -23.49 -14.84
CA ARG A 83 13.46 -23.11 -16.26
C ARG A 83 13.50 -24.31 -17.20
N CYS A 84 13.75 -25.50 -16.68
CA CYS A 84 13.80 -26.74 -17.46
C CYS A 84 12.43 -27.41 -17.58
N LEU A 85 11.41 -26.91 -16.86
CA LEU A 85 10.05 -27.45 -16.90
C LEU A 85 9.29 -26.90 -18.10
N ALA A 86 8.39 -27.70 -18.66
CA ALA A 86 7.45 -27.22 -19.68
C ALA A 86 6.27 -26.47 -19.05
N PHE A 87 5.81 -26.93 -17.88
CA PHE A 87 4.69 -26.37 -17.14
C PHE A 87 5.00 -26.29 -15.65
N ILE A 88 4.48 -25.27 -14.99
CA ILE A 88 4.51 -25.08 -13.54
C ILE A 88 3.05 -25.04 -13.06
N ARG A 89 2.61 -26.07 -12.35
CA ARG A 89 1.22 -26.20 -11.86
C ARG A 89 0.16 -25.95 -12.96
N GLY A 90 0.41 -26.50 -14.16
CA GLY A 90 -0.50 -26.37 -15.31
C GLY A 90 -0.37 -25.08 -16.13
N ILE A 91 0.46 -24.15 -15.73
CA ILE A 91 0.75 -22.91 -16.47
C ILE A 91 2.05 -23.07 -17.26
N PRO A 92 2.16 -22.61 -18.54
CA PRO A 92 3.40 -22.61 -19.29
C PRO A 92 4.53 -22.02 -18.48
N ALA A 93 5.68 -22.70 -18.42
CA ALA A 93 6.76 -22.33 -17.50
C ALA A 93 7.35 -20.94 -17.80
N ASP A 94 7.39 -20.52 -19.07
CA ASP A 94 7.83 -19.20 -19.47
C ASP A 94 6.93 -18.09 -18.92
N LEU A 95 5.62 -18.27 -18.95
CA LEU A 95 4.63 -17.35 -18.37
C LEU A 95 4.70 -17.35 -16.83
N ALA A 96 4.74 -18.53 -16.22
CA ALA A 96 4.83 -18.66 -14.77
C ALA A 96 6.08 -17.99 -14.20
N LEU A 97 7.26 -18.24 -14.82
CA LEU A 97 8.53 -17.64 -14.42
C LEU A 97 8.55 -16.12 -14.68
N HIS A 98 7.94 -15.66 -15.77
CA HIS A 98 7.77 -14.23 -16.03
C HIS A 98 7.00 -13.55 -14.91
N LEU A 99 5.84 -14.11 -14.50
CA LEU A 99 5.01 -13.55 -13.44
C LEU A 99 5.70 -13.63 -12.05
N LEU A 100 6.42 -14.72 -11.77
CA LEU A 100 7.24 -14.83 -10.56
C LEU A 100 8.34 -13.76 -10.52
N ASN A 101 9.06 -13.53 -11.63
CA ASN A 101 10.09 -12.50 -11.69
C ASN A 101 9.51 -11.09 -11.48
N LEU A 102 8.31 -10.81 -12.02
CA LEU A 102 7.59 -9.56 -11.75
C LEU A 102 7.20 -9.45 -10.26
N HIS A 103 6.73 -10.53 -9.65
CA HIS A 103 6.43 -10.57 -8.22
C HIS A 103 7.67 -10.25 -7.39
N TRP A 104 8.77 -10.97 -7.60
CA TRP A 104 10.00 -10.77 -6.84
C TRP A 104 10.61 -9.40 -7.03
N SER A 105 10.59 -8.83 -8.24
CA SER A 105 11.20 -7.52 -8.52
C SER A 105 10.31 -6.33 -8.14
N ARG A 106 8.97 -6.46 -8.12
CA ARG A 106 8.06 -5.32 -7.99
C ARG A 106 7.21 -5.30 -6.74
N GLN A 107 6.82 -6.47 -6.20
CA GLN A 107 5.88 -6.56 -5.08
C GLN A 107 6.54 -7.02 -3.79
N HIS A 108 7.39 -8.03 -3.87
CA HIS A 108 7.93 -8.72 -2.72
C HIS A 108 8.68 -7.79 -1.76
N HIS A 109 9.59 -6.96 -2.27
CA HIS A 109 10.44 -6.07 -1.45
C HIS A 109 9.69 -5.01 -0.64
N THR A 110 8.40 -4.81 -0.88
CA THR A 110 7.62 -3.81 -0.12
C THR A 110 7.11 -4.38 1.21
N PHE A 111 6.61 -5.62 1.22
CA PHE A 111 5.90 -6.18 2.37
C PHE A 111 6.48 -7.49 2.90
N LEU A 112 7.41 -8.11 2.19
CA LEU A 112 8.02 -9.41 2.50
C LEU A 112 7.03 -10.50 2.94
N LEU A 113 5.79 -10.47 2.44
CA LEU A 113 4.72 -11.39 2.79
C LEU A 113 5.01 -12.83 2.42
N THR A 114 5.64 -13.05 1.24
CA THR A 114 6.02 -14.36 0.75
C THR A 114 7.48 -14.64 1.14
N TYR A 115 7.70 -15.67 1.94
CA TYR A 115 9.08 -16.09 2.23
C TYR A 115 9.62 -16.92 1.06
N ARG A 116 10.45 -16.28 0.22
CA ARG A 116 10.88 -16.81 -1.09
C ARG A 116 11.55 -18.18 -1.02
N PRO A 117 12.49 -18.46 -0.07
CA PRO A 117 13.14 -19.76 -0.02
C PRO A 117 12.14 -20.91 0.10
N THR A 118 11.23 -20.85 1.07
CA THR A 118 10.21 -21.88 1.28
C THR A 118 9.21 -21.92 0.13
N PHE A 119 8.74 -20.76 -0.35
CA PHE A 119 7.78 -20.69 -1.45
C PHE A 119 8.33 -21.38 -2.72
N MET A 120 9.58 -21.09 -3.11
CA MET A 120 10.19 -21.63 -4.32
C MET A 120 10.52 -23.13 -4.17
N ARG A 121 10.99 -23.56 -2.99
CA ARG A 121 11.20 -24.97 -2.69
C ARG A 121 9.90 -25.76 -2.81
N GLU A 122 8.82 -25.27 -2.25
CA GLU A 122 7.54 -25.98 -2.24
C GLU A 122 6.76 -25.84 -3.56
N LEU A 123 7.10 -24.86 -4.38
CA LEU A 123 6.63 -24.81 -5.76
C LEU A 123 7.15 -25.99 -6.58
N GLU A 124 8.41 -26.40 -6.35
CA GLU A 124 9.05 -27.56 -7.01
C GLU A 124 8.60 -28.89 -6.40
N LEU A 125 8.68 -29.01 -5.07
CA LEU A 125 8.52 -30.28 -4.36
C LEU A 125 7.10 -30.55 -3.87
N GLY A 126 6.25 -29.54 -3.85
CA GLY A 126 4.96 -29.56 -3.14
C GLY A 126 5.16 -29.32 -1.64
N GLY A 127 4.18 -28.65 -1.03
CA GLY A 127 4.21 -28.35 0.40
C GLY A 127 3.14 -27.33 0.81
N PRO A 128 2.97 -27.14 2.13
CA PRO A 128 1.87 -26.33 2.64
C PRO A 128 2.00 -24.82 2.39
N TYR A 129 3.22 -24.29 2.21
CA TYR A 129 3.45 -22.84 2.04
C TYR A 129 3.35 -22.33 0.61
N CYS A 130 3.28 -23.23 -0.40
CA CYS A 130 3.01 -22.88 -1.79
C CYS A 130 1.71 -23.56 -2.26
N SER A 131 0.56 -23.12 -1.72
CA SER A 131 -0.74 -23.59 -2.16
C SER A 131 -1.10 -23.05 -3.54
N ASP A 132 -2.01 -23.73 -4.26
CA ASP A 132 -2.49 -23.26 -5.55
C ASP A 132 -3.13 -21.87 -5.45
N LEU A 133 -3.91 -21.61 -4.39
CA LEU A 133 -4.47 -20.28 -4.14
C LEU A 133 -3.40 -19.20 -4.05
N LEU A 134 -2.33 -19.44 -3.28
CA LEU A 134 -1.24 -18.44 -3.15
C LEU A 134 -0.51 -18.24 -4.47
N LEU A 135 -0.22 -19.31 -5.20
CA LEU A 135 0.43 -19.22 -6.51
C LEU A 135 -0.40 -18.43 -7.51
N TYR A 136 -1.70 -18.73 -7.63
CA TYR A 136 -2.59 -17.98 -8.51
C TYR A 136 -2.78 -16.52 -8.05
N ALA A 137 -2.78 -16.25 -6.75
CA ALA A 137 -2.80 -14.88 -6.22
C ALA A 137 -1.54 -14.11 -6.59
N VAL A 138 -0.36 -14.74 -6.51
CA VAL A 138 0.91 -14.15 -6.98
C VAL A 138 0.82 -13.82 -8.47
N PHE A 139 0.36 -14.75 -9.32
CA PHE A 139 0.20 -14.52 -10.75
C PHE A 139 -0.80 -13.40 -11.05
N ALA A 140 -1.97 -13.42 -10.41
CA ALA A 140 -3.00 -12.40 -10.57
C ALA A 140 -2.46 -11.00 -10.24
N CYS A 141 -1.80 -10.87 -9.09
CA CYS A 141 -1.27 -9.59 -8.62
C CYS A 141 -0.06 -9.09 -9.44
N ALA A 142 0.77 -10.00 -9.96
CA ALA A 142 1.92 -9.66 -10.78
C ALA A 142 1.53 -9.28 -12.22
N SER A 143 0.43 -9.82 -12.74
CA SER A 143 -0.04 -9.62 -14.12
C SER A 143 -0.22 -8.14 -14.51
N LYS A 144 -0.57 -7.27 -13.55
CA LYS A 144 -0.74 -5.83 -13.78
C LYS A 144 0.56 -5.12 -14.21
N PHE A 145 1.73 -5.70 -13.89
CA PHE A 145 3.03 -5.15 -14.25
C PHE A 145 3.57 -5.69 -15.58
N SER A 146 2.91 -6.70 -16.14
CA SER A 146 3.31 -7.34 -17.39
C SER A 146 2.87 -6.53 -18.61
N GLU A 147 3.75 -6.47 -19.61
CA GLU A 147 3.44 -5.90 -20.93
C GLU A 147 2.99 -6.99 -21.92
N ARG A 148 3.10 -8.26 -21.55
CA ARG A 148 2.68 -9.39 -22.38
C ARG A 148 1.16 -9.37 -22.61
N LEU A 149 0.76 -9.62 -23.86
CA LEU A 149 -0.66 -9.64 -24.23
C LEU A 149 -1.36 -10.94 -23.81
N ASP A 150 -0.64 -12.03 -23.66
CA ASP A 150 -1.15 -13.34 -23.24
C ASP A 150 -1.56 -13.40 -21.76
N VAL A 151 -1.18 -12.43 -20.94
CA VAL A 151 -1.70 -12.29 -19.57
C VAL A 151 -3.08 -11.64 -19.52
N ARG A 152 -3.58 -11.06 -20.63
CA ARG A 152 -4.83 -10.32 -20.72
C ARG A 152 -5.92 -11.21 -21.31
N SER A 153 -7.11 -11.16 -20.74
CA SER A 153 -8.29 -11.80 -21.33
C SER A 153 -8.77 -11.07 -22.60
N ASN A 154 -8.59 -9.73 -22.63
CA ASN A 154 -8.73 -8.91 -23.82
C ASN A 154 -7.39 -8.21 -24.10
N PRO A 155 -6.66 -8.55 -25.17
CA PRO A 155 -5.36 -7.95 -25.47
C PRO A 155 -5.38 -6.41 -25.61
N ALA A 156 -6.50 -5.83 -26.03
CA ALA A 156 -6.67 -4.38 -26.18
C ALA A 156 -6.92 -3.65 -24.87
N ASP A 157 -7.30 -4.37 -23.80
CA ASP A 157 -7.65 -3.78 -22.51
C ASP A 157 -6.68 -4.21 -21.40
N PRO A 158 -5.79 -3.31 -20.94
CA PRO A 158 -4.83 -3.58 -19.86
C PRO A 158 -5.49 -3.96 -18.52
N GLU A 159 -6.73 -3.52 -18.25
CA GLU A 159 -7.46 -3.84 -17.01
C GLU A 159 -7.80 -5.34 -16.90
N THR A 160 -7.84 -6.05 -18.04
CA THR A 160 -8.10 -7.49 -18.06
C THR A 160 -6.87 -8.35 -17.74
N ALA A 161 -5.72 -7.72 -17.44
CA ALA A 161 -4.51 -8.44 -17.08
C ALA A 161 -4.72 -9.31 -15.83
N GLY A 162 -4.44 -10.60 -15.95
CA GLY A 162 -4.58 -11.58 -14.86
C GLY A 162 -6.01 -12.01 -14.54
N GLN A 163 -7.02 -11.60 -15.33
CA GLN A 163 -8.43 -11.89 -15.03
C GLN A 163 -8.70 -13.37 -14.79
N HIS A 164 -8.12 -14.27 -15.58
CA HIS A 164 -8.29 -15.71 -15.42
C HIS A 164 -7.68 -16.22 -14.09
N PHE A 165 -6.59 -15.64 -13.61
CA PHE A 165 -6.01 -15.98 -12.32
C PHE A 165 -6.88 -15.46 -11.17
N PHE A 166 -7.44 -14.24 -11.28
CA PHE A 166 -8.40 -13.73 -10.29
C PHE A 166 -9.64 -14.61 -10.20
N THR A 167 -10.18 -15.04 -11.35
CA THR A 167 -11.34 -15.96 -11.39
C THR A 167 -11.01 -17.27 -10.70
N ARG A 168 -9.82 -17.83 -10.98
CA ARG A 168 -9.39 -19.07 -10.31
C ARG A 168 -9.20 -18.90 -8.81
N CYS A 169 -8.70 -17.76 -8.34
CA CYS A 169 -8.65 -17.46 -6.90
C CYS A 169 -10.05 -17.41 -6.26
N ASP A 170 -11.03 -16.78 -6.94
CA ASP A 170 -12.40 -16.72 -6.44
C ASP A 170 -13.04 -18.12 -6.39
N GLU A 171 -12.79 -18.99 -7.39
CA GLU A 171 -13.24 -20.39 -7.39
C GLU A 171 -12.66 -21.19 -6.22
N LEU A 172 -11.36 -21.07 -5.96
CA LEU A 172 -10.69 -21.74 -4.83
C LEU A 172 -11.21 -21.22 -3.48
N LEU A 173 -11.38 -19.92 -3.35
CA LEU A 173 -11.83 -19.31 -2.10
C LEU A 173 -13.28 -19.66 -1.77
N LEU A 174 -14.18 -19.55 -2.74
CA LEU A 174 -15.62 -19.70 -2.56
C LEU A 174 -16.09 -21.11 -2.90
N GLY A 175 -15.68 -21.67 -4.05
CA GLY A 175 -16.12 -22.98 -4.54
C GLY A 175 -15.49 -24.13 -3.76
N GLU A 176 -14.21 -24.06 -3.46
CA GLU A 176 -13.49 -25.08 -2.68
C GLU A 176 -13.48 -24.79 -1.17
N GLY A 177 -14.08 -23.67 -0.76
CA GLY A 177 -14.28 -23.34 0.65
C GLY A 177 -13.03 -22.91 1.41
N LEU A 178 -11.98 -22.44 0.74
CA LEU A 178 -10.73 -22.03 1.42
C LEU A 178 -10.90 -20.80 2.32
N LEU A 179 -12.01 -20.06 2.21
CA LEU A 179 -12.35 -18.97 3.14
C LEU A 179 -12.70 -19.44 4.55
N ILE A 180 -13.12 -20.70 4.71
CA ILE A 180 -13.47 -21.26 6.04
C ILE A 180 -12.33 -22.06 6.68
N HIS A 181 -11.24 -22.27 5.96
CA HIS A 181 -10.05 -22.99 6.46
C HIS A 181 -8.86 -22.05 6.58
N SER A 182 -8.55 -21.65 7.81
CA SER A 182 -7.43 -20.74 8.07
C SER A 182 -6.08 -21.43 7.80
N SER A 183 -5.28 -20.82 6.92
CA SER A 183 -3.89 -21.25 6.67
C SER A 183 -3.02 -20.02 6.35
N ILE A 184 -1.72 -20.14 6.59
CA ILE A 184 -0.76 -19.05 6.31
C ILE A 184 -0.79 -18.66 4.83
N PRO A 185 -0.76 -19.58 3.84
CA PRO A 185 -0.85 -19.20 2.43
C PRO A 185 -2.17 -18.50 2.06
N THR A 186 -3.29 -18.89 2.69
CA THR A 186 -4.58 -18.23 2.47
C THR A 186 -4.54 -16.77 3.00
N VAL A 187 -3.93 -16.54 4.17
CA VAL A 187 -3.74 -15.18 4.70
C VAL A 187 -2.92 -14.33 3.73
N ILE A 188 -1.79 -14.85 3.24
CA ILE A 188 -0.93 -14.14 2.28
C ILE A 188 -1.71 -13.82 1.00
N ALA A 189 -2.39 -14.79 0.42
CA ALA A 189 -3.17 -14.63 -0.81
C ALA A 189 -4.26 -13.57 -0.64
N LEU A 190 -5.02 -13.60 0.45
CA LEU A 190 -6.08 -12.63 0.74
C LEU A 190 -5.56 -11.20 0.93
N VAL A 191 -4.41 -11.01 1.61
CA VAL A 191 -3.78 -9.69 1.76
C VAL A 191 -3.31 -9.15 0.41
N MET A 192 -2.68 -9.99 -0.42
CA MET A 192 -2.20 -9.60 -1.75
C MET A 192 -3.36 -9.24 -2.70
N LEU A 193 -4.38 -10.10 -2.76
CA LEU A 193 -5.58 -9.86 -3.56
C LEU A 193 -6.32 -8.61 -3.07
N GLY A 194 -6.50 -8.47 -1.76
CA GLY A 194 -7.15 -7.31 -1.14
C GLY A 194 -6.46 -6.00 -1.53
N SER A 195 -5.14 -5.94 -1.40
CA SER A 195 -4.34 -4.77 -1.79
C SER A 195 -4.45 -4.46 -3.29
N THR A 196 -4.48 -5.50 -4.12
CA THR A 196 -4.59 -5.33 -5.59
C THR A 196 -6.00 -4.87 -5.99
N PHE A 197 -7.07 -5.38 -5.36
CA PHE A 197 -8.43 -4.91 -5.61
C PHE A 197 -8.62 -3.45 -5.21
N ILE A 198 -8.05 -3.01 -4.08
CA ILE A 198 -8.08 -1.60 -3.67
C ILE A 198 -7.34 -0.73 -4.71
N ALA A 199 -6.16 -1.14 -5.15
CA ALA A 199 -5.41 -0.43 -6.18
C ALA A 199 -6.17 -0.30 -7.51
N ARG A 200 -7.05 -1.25 -7.83
CA ARG A 200 -7.94 -1.27 -9.00
C ARG A 200 -9.29 -0.56 -8.75
N GLY A 201 -9.48 0.14 -7.62
CA GLY A 201 -10.73 0.83 -7.31
C GLY A 201 -11.85 -0.07 -6.76
N MET A 202 -11.67 -1.41 -6.72
CA MET A 202 -12.64 -2.35 -6.13
C MET A 202 -12.52 -2.37 -4.60
N THR A 203 -12.75 -1.21 -3.98
CA THR A 203 -12.43 -0.94 -2.58
C THR A 203 -13.17 -1.84 -1.59
N SER A 204 -14.46 -2.12 -1.82
CA SER A 204 -15.26 -2.98 -0.95
C SER A 204 -14.78 -4.43 -0.98
N LYS A 205 -14.51 -4.98 -2.18
CA LYS A 205 -13.98 -6.34 -2.31
C LYS A 205 -12.62 -6.47 -1.63
N GLY A 206 -11.72 -5.51 -1.86
CA GLY A 206 -10.39 -5.50 -1.25
C GLY A 206 -10.44 -5.41 0.27
N TRP A 207 -11.30 -4.57 0.82
CA TRP A 207 -11.50 -4.42 2.26
C TRP A 207 -12.00 -5.71 2.92
N LEU A 208 -12.98 -6.38 2.31
CA LEU A 208 -13.50 -7.65 2.81
C LEU A 208 -12.43 -8.75 2.79
N TYR A 209 -11.65 -8.86 1.71
CA TYR A 209 -10.58 -9.87 1.62
C TYR A 209 -9.52 -9.67 2.70
N THR A 210 -9.10 -8.43 2.92
CA THR A 210 -8.18 -8.12 4.03
C THR A 210 -8.82 -8.39 5.39
N GLY A 211 -10.11 -8.13 5.55
CA GLY A 211 -10.87 -8.46 6.76
C GLY A 211 -10.86 -9.96 7.08
N TYR A 212 -11.07 -10.81 6.07
CA TYR A 212 -10.92 -12.28 6.23
C TYR A 212 -9.50 -12.66 6.62
N ALA A 213 -8.49 -12.09 5.97
CA ALA A 213 -7.09 -12.34 6.31
C ALA A 213 -6.78 -12.00 7.76
N MET A 214 -7.26 -10.85 8.27
CA MET A 214 -7.03 -10.45 9.67
C MET A 214 -7.73 -11.39 10.65
N ARG A 215 -8.94 -11.91 10.34
CA ARG A 215 -9.60 -12.91 11.18
C ARG A 215 -8.83 -14.22 11.22
N MET A 216 -8.35 -14.69 10.06
CA MET A 216 -7.51 -15.90 9.98
C MET A 216 -6.18 -15.73 10.71
N LEU A 217 -5.57 -14.54 10.61
CA LEU A 217 -4.31 -14.19 11.30
C LEU A 217 -4.45 -14.37 12.81
N TYR A 218 -5.54 -13.88 13.41
CA TYR A 218 -5.84 -14.09 14.83
C TYR A 218 -6.14 -15.56 15.15
N GLY A 219 -6.93 -16.23 14.30
CA GLY A 219 -7.26 -17.66 14.48
C GLY A 219 -6.03 -18.57 14.44
N LEU A 220 -5.00 -18.22 13.65
CA LEU A 220 -3.73 -18.93 13.58
C LEU A 220 -2.72 -18.52 14.67
N GLY A 221 -3.08 -17.55 15.54
CA GLY A 221 -2.19 -17.04 16.58
C GLY A 221 -0.95 -16.33 16.04
N LEU A 222 -1.00 -15.76 14.81
CA LEU A 222 0.16 -15.08 14.22
C LEU A 222 0.51 -13.77 14.92
N HIS A 223 -0.39 -13.20 15.72
CA HIS A 223 -0.20 -11.97 16.50
C HIS A 223 0.63 -12.15 17.77
N ILE A 224 1.02 -13.40 18.08
CA ILE A 224 1.84 -13.75 19.24
C ILE A 224 3.08 -14.50 18.77
N ASP A 225 4.25 -14.04 19.21
CA ASP A 225 5.53 -14.71 18.96
C ASP A 225 5.71 -15.84 19.97
N SER A 226 5.14 -16.99 19.65
CA SER A 226 5.18 -18.14 20.55
C SER A 226 6.55 -18.80 20.53
N GLN A 227 7.36 -18.50 21.54
CA GLN A 227 8.64 -19.17 21.74
C GLN A 227 8.50 -20.67 22.09
N GLU A 228 7.32 -21.10 22.53
CA GLU A 228 7.10 -22.48 23.00
C GLU A 228 6.61 -23.43 21.92
N VAL A 229 5.89 -22.94 20.90
CA VAL A 229 5.28 -23.81 19.88
C VAL A 229 6.32 -24.36 18.90
N ASN A 230 7.45 -23.70 18.70
CA ASN A 230 8.40 -24.07 17.66
C ASN A 230 9.88 -24.02 18.10
N LYS A 231 10.25 -24.67 19.20
CA LYS A 231 11.66 -24.79 19.58
C LYS A 231 12.57 -25.45 18.52
N HIS A 232 11.99 -25.99 17.44
CA HIS A 232 12.70 -26.75 16.43
C HIS A 232 12.55 -26.27 14.98
N ASN A 233 11.68 -25.31 14.68
CA ASN A 233 11.51 -24.80 13.30
C ASN A 233 11.68 -23.28 13.20
N VAL A 234 12.91 -22.87 13.01
CA VAL A 234 13.28 -21.45 12.91
C VAL A 234 12.71 -20.79 11.64
N GLU A 235 12.60 -21.55 10.56
CA GLU A 235 12.02 -21.10 9.30
C GLU A 235 10.53 -20.74 9.48
N GLU A 236 9.79 -21.55 10.24
CA GLU A 236 8.40 -21.28 10.61
C GLU A 236 8.27 -19.97 11.40
N ILE A 237 9.17 -19.69 12.35
CA ILE A 237 9.16 -18.44 13.11
C ILE A 237 9.37 -17.25 12.19
N GLU A 238 10.32 -17.34 11.25
CA GLU A 238 10.59 -16.29 10.27
C GLU A 238 9.37 -16.03 9.39
N ILE A 239 8.75 -17.10 8.85
CA ILE A 239 7.53 -17.01 8.03
C ILE A 239 6.41 -16.32 8.81
N ARG A 240 6.12 -16.75 10.04
CA ARG A 240 5.06 -16.22 10.89
C ARG A 240 5.25 -14.73 11.17
N ARG A 241 6.48 -14.30 11.50
CA ARG A 241 6.83 -12.89 11.72
C ARG A 241 6.62 -12.05 10.46
N ARG A 242 7.13 -12.49 9.31
CA ARG A 242 6.97 -11.78 8.03
C ARG A 242 5.51 -11.65 7.64
N VAL A 243 4.74 -12.73 7.74
CA VAL A 243 3.31 -12.72 7.40
C VAL A 243 2.53 -11.80 8.33
N PHE A 244 2.78 -11.87 9.64
CA PHE A 244 2.12 -10.98 10.59
C PHE A 244 2.40 -9.51 10.26
N TRP A 245 3.68 -9.13 10.20
CA TRP A 245 4.05 -7.73 9.99
C TRP A 245 3.67 -7.22 8.59
N GLY A 246 3.80 -8.05 7.55
CA GLY A 246 3.35 -7.68 6.21
C GLY A 246 1.84 -7.46 6.13
N ALA A 247 1.06 -8.32 6.75
CA ALA A 247 -0.39 -8.18 6.84
C ALA A 247 -0.80 -6.96 7.68
N PHE A 248 -0.12 -6.72 8.81
CA PHE A 248 -0.32 -5.54 9.67
C PHE A 248 -0.08 -4.24 8.89
N VAL A 249 1.07 -4.13 8.21
CA VAL A 249 1.41 -2.94 7.42
C VAL A 249 0.37 -2.70 6.32
N CYS A 250 0.00 -3.74 5.57
CA CYS A 250 -1.01 -3.65 4.52
C CYS A 250 -2.35 -3.17 5.06
N GLU A 251 -2.79 -3.70 6.19
CA GLU A 251 -4.06 -3.35 6.81
C GLU A 251 -4.07 -1.89 7.28
N LYS A 252 -2.97 -1.38 7.91
CA LYS A 252 -2.89 0.02 8.33
C LYS A 252 -2.91 0.99 7.15
N ILE A 253 -2.17 0.67 6.09
CA ILE A 253 -2.17 1.46 4.86
C ILE A 253 -3.57 1.48 4.22
N GLN A 254 -4.25 0.35 4.17
CA GLN A 254 -5.63 0.27 3.64
C GLN A 254 -6.61 1.06 4.49
N SER A 255 -6.45 1.03 5.81
CA SER A 255 -7.26 1.82 6.74
C SER A 255 -7.11 3.32 6.47
N LEU A 256 -5.87 3.82 6.28
CA LEU A 256 -5.62 5.20 5.87
C LEU A 256 -6.22 5.52 4.50
N TYR A 257 -5.98 4.65 3.52
CA TYR A 257 -6.42 4.84 2.14
C TYR A 257 -7.94 4.91 2.01
N LEU A 258 -8.66 4.10 2.79
CA LEU A 258 -10.12 3.99 2.74
C LEU A 258 -10.84 4.84 3.79
N GLY A 259 -10.13 5.43 4.76
CA GLY A 259 -10.72 6.10 5.93
C GLY A 259 -11.56 5.18 6.80
N ARG A 260 -11.13 3.94 6.94
CA ARG A 260 -11.84 2.92 7.72
C ARG A 260 -11.05 2.53 8.95
N PRO A 261 -11.71 2.20 10.08
CA PRO A 261 -11.00 1.83 11.29
C PRO A 261 -10.18 0.56 11.11
N PRO A 262 -8.95 0.50 11.67
CA PRO A 262 -8.13 -0.70 11.63
C PRO A 262 -8.68 -1.80 12.52
N ILE A 263 -8.38 -3.07 12.19
CA ILE A 263 -8.81 -4.26 12.93
C ILE A 263 -7.77 -4.64 13.98
N VAL A 264 -6.47 -4.69 13.60
CA VAL A 264 -5.40 -5.11 14.49
C VAL A 264 -4.98 -3.96 15.39
N ARG A 265 -5.10 -4.13 16.72
CA ARG A 265 -4.69 -3.12 17.70
C ARG A 265 -3.29 -3.42 18.21
N LEU A 266 -2.46 -2.38 18.37
CA LEU A 266 -1.07 -2.53 18.83
C LEU A 266 -0.95 -3.22 20.20
N GLN A 267 -1.91 -3.00 21.09
CA GLN A 267 -1.91 -3.61 22.42
C GLN A 267 -2.05 -5.15 22.40
N ASP A 268 -2.60 -5.70 21.33
CA ASP A 268 -2.82 -7.14 21.16
C ASP A 268 -1.65 -7.82 20.42
N VAL A 269 -0.59 -7.07 20.08
CA VAL A 269 0.53 -7.53 19.26
C VAL A 269 1.74 -7.85 20.13
N HIS A 270 2.17 -9.10 20.10
CA HIS A 270 3.35 -9.60 20.80
C HIS A 270 4.29 -10.34 19.83
N VAL A 271 4.62 -9.74 18.69
CA VAL A 271 5.47 -10.30 17.64
C VAL A 271 6.74 -9.49 17.51
N SER A 272 7.89 -10.15 17.56
CA SER A 272 9.20 -9.53 17.37
C SER A 272 9.33 -8.97 15.94
N GLN A 273 9.96 -7.79 15.81
CA GLN A 273 10.35 -7.20 14.52
C GLN A 273 11.77 -7.63 14.11
N ASN A 274 12.40 -8.49 14.89
CA ASN A 274 13.73 -9.01 14.57
C ASN A 274 13.59 -10.17 13.58
N PHE A 275 13.72 -9.88 12.29
CA PHE A 275 13.76 -10.88 11.23
C PHE A 275 15.11 -11.59 11.25
N LEU A 276 15.08 -12.91 11.13
CA LEU A 276 16.25 -13.77 11.28
C LEU A 276 17.00 -13.98 9.97
N ASP A 277 16.26 -14.09 8.86
CA ASP A 277 16.85 -14.23 7.52
C ASP A 277 17.13 -12.87 6.91
N SER A 278 18.42 -12.56 6.72
CA SER A 278 18.88 -11.33 6.08
C SER A 278 19.50 -11.58 4.69
N PHE A 279 19.25 -12.71 4.05
CA PHE A 279 19.80 -13.02 2.74
C PHE A 279 19.45 -11.96 1.70
N GLU A 280 18.20 -11.48 1.68
CA GLU A 280 17.70 -10.48 0.75
C GLU A 280 18.19 -9.05 1.04
N GLU A 281 18.95 -8.83 2.11
CA GLU A 281 19.48 -7.51 2.49
C GLU A 281 20.51 -6.99 1.49
N LEU A 282 21.43 -7.86 1.10
CA LEU A 282 22.54 -7.51 0.22
C LEU A 282 22.32 -7.92 -1.24
N GLU A 283 21.17 -8.55 -1.54
CA GLU A 283 20.86 -8.86 -2.94
C GLU A 283 20.82 -7.58 -3.77
N PRO A 284 21.47 -7.60 -4.96
CA PRO A 284 21.34 -6.49 -5.89
C PRO A 284 19.89 -6.39 -6.36
N TRP A 285 19.33 -5.19 -6.30
CA TRP A 285 18.03 -4.98 -6.88
C TRP A 285 18.14 -4.71 -8.38
N GLU A 286 17.65 -5.65 -9.18
CA GLU A 286 17.62 -5.53 -10.64
C GLU A 286 16.17 -5.42 -11.12
N PRO A 287 15.83 -4.38 -11.92
CA PRO A 287 14.52 -4.28 -12.52
C PRO A 287 14.35 -5.41 -13.54
N TYR A 288 13.34 -6.25 -13.36
CA TYR A 288 12.98 -7.21 -14.39
C TYR A 288 12.39 -6.47 -15.60
N ASN A 289 13.02 -6.58 -16.75
CA ASN A 289 12.60 -5.97 -18.01
C ASN A 289 11.93 -7.00 -18.91
N ASP A 290 10.69 -6.71 -19.33
CA ASP A 290 9.88 -7.59 -20.18
C ASP A 290 10.35 -7.60 -21.65
N ASN A 291 11.05 -6.53 -22.09
CA ASN A 291 11.51 -6.34 -23.45
C ASN A 291 13.00 -6.62 -23.59
N PRO A 292 13.40 -7.76 -24.18
CA PRO A 292 14.81 -8.06 -24.42
C PRO A 292 15.49 -7.09 -25.42
N VAL A 293 14.71 -6.36 -26.24
CA VAL A 293 15.23 -5.39 -27.22
C VAL A 293 15.76 -4.12 -26.55
N GLN A 294 15.16 -3.68 -25.44
CA GLN A 294 15.64 -2.52 -24.69
C GLN A 294 16.91 -2.82 -23.86
N SER A 295 17.09 -4.08 -23.44
CA SER A 295 18.30 -4.50 -22.72
C SER A 295 19.57 -4.47 -23.58
N ALA A 296 19.47 -4.51 -24.91
CA ALA A 296 20.61 -4.54 -25.82
C ALA A 296 21.13 -3.13 -26.15
N THR A 297 20.33 -2.10 -25.98
CA THR A 297 20.71 -0.70 -26.27
C THR A 297 21.25 0.05 -25.06
N ASP A 298 20.95 -0.43 -23.83
CA ASP A 298 21.35 0.22 -22.57
C ASP A 298 22.71 -0.24 -22.02
N ASN A 299 23.54 -0.93 -22.83
CA ASN A 299 24.89 -1.40 -22.46
C ASN A 299 25.92 -0.28 -22.18
N THR A 300 25.50 0.99 -22.07
CA THR A 300 26.45 2.11 -21.95
C THR A 300 26.53 2.74 -20.54
N THR A 301 25.75 2.31 -19.57
CA THR A 301 25.96 2.77 -18.19
C THR A 301 25.99 1.57 -17.25
N SER A 302 27.21 1.12 -16.91
CA SER A 302 27.48 0.33 -15.70
C SER A 302 27.16 1.20 -14.47
N SER A 303 25.86 1.46 -14.26
CA SER A 303 25.38 2.07 -13.02
C SER A 303 25.56 1.02 -11.92
N ALA A 304 26.24 1.37 -10.86
CA ALA A 304 26.44 0.49 -9.72
C ALA A 304 25.08 -0.01 -9.24
N VAL A 305 24.88 -1.33 -9.30
CA VAL A 305 23.62 -1.97 -8.90
C VAL A 305 23.45 -1.73 -7.39
N ALA A 306 22.36 -1.06 -7.00
CA ALA A 306 22.08 -0.77 -5.60
C ALA A 306 21.59 -2.03 -4.88
N SER A 307 22.06 -2.25 -3.66
CA SER A 307 21.48 -3.31 -2.80
C SER A 307 20.02 -2.99 -2.48
N ALA A 308 19.20 -4.04 -2.41
CA ALA A 308 17.77 -3.92 -2.16
C ALA A 308 17.45 -3.46 -0.73
N TYR A 309 18.30 -3.83 0.25
CA TYR A 309 18.10 -3.59 1.68
C TYR A 309 16.69 -3.97 2.16
N SER A 310 16.15 -5.05 1.59
CA SER A 310 14.72 -5.39 1.69
C SER A 310 14.27 -5.62 3.12
N VAL A 311 15.11 -6.31 3.92
CA VAL A 311 14.78 -6.66 5.31
C VAL A 311 14.79 -5.40 6.18
N THR A 312 15.85 -4.57 6.08
CA THR A 312 15.95 -3.33 6.86
C THR A 312 14.86 -2.33 6.46
N VAL A 313 14.57 -2.17 5.16
CA VAL A 313 13.46 -1.30 4.69
C VAL A 313 12.13 -1.78 5.26
N PHE A 314 11.86 -3.09 5.20
CA PHE A 314 10.62 -3.64 5.74
C PHE A 314 10.52 -3.47 7.26
N GLN A 315 11.61 -3.69 8.00
CA GLN A 315 11.66 -3.45 9.44
C GLN A 315 11.35 -1.98 9.77
N GLN A 316 11.94 -1.05 9.03
CA GLN A 316 11.65 0.38 9.19
C GLN A 316 10.20 0.73 8.83
N LEU A 317 9.62 0.07 7.84
CA LEU A 317 8.21 0.24 7.48
C LEU A 317 7.28 -0.30 8.59
N CYS A 318 7.65 -1.41 9.25
CA CYS A 318 6.92 -1.93 10.42
C CYS A 318 6.91 -0.92 11.58
N LEU A 319 8.07 -0.30 11.89
CA LEU A 319 8.18 0.76 12.90
C LEU A 319 7.32 1.97 12.54
N LEU A 320 7.41 2.42 11.29
CA LEU A 320 6.62 3.55 10.80
C LEU A 320 5.11 3.27 10.86
N SER A 321 4.71 2.01 10.61
CA SER A 321 3.30 1.58 10.68
C SER A 321 2.72 1.58 12.09
N GLN A 322 3.56 1.47 13.12
CA GLN A 322 3.11 1.66 14.51
C GLN A 322 2.81 3.14 14.80
N ILE A 323 3.65 4.06 14.28
CA ILE A 323 3.36 5.50 14.38
C ILE A 323 2.10 5.84 13.57
N MET A 324 1.95 5.26 12.38
CA MET A 324 0.75 5.36 11.55
C MET A 324 -0.51 4.95 12.32
N THR A 325 -0.46 3.83 13.04
CA THR A 325 -1.58 3.36 13.87
C THR A 325 -1.95 4.40 14.94
N ARG A 326 -0.95 4.97 15.62
CA ARG A 326 -1.19 6.02 16.62
C ARG A 326 -1.82 7.29 16.02
N ILE A 327 -1.41 7.67 14.79
CA ILE A 327 -2.03 8.78 14.06
C ILE A 327 -3.49 8.47 13.76
N ILE A 328 -3.81 7.27 13.25
CA ILE A 328 -5.19 6.85 12.97
C ILE A 328 -6.03 6.92 14.26
N ASP A 329 -5.54 6.32 15.34
CA ASP A 329 -6.29 6.17 16.58
C ASP A 329 -6.50 7.51 17.32
N LYS A 330 -5.55 8.47 17.20
CA LYS A 330 -5.59 9.71 17.96
C LYS A 330 -6.14 10.90 17.17
N ILE A 331 -5.89 10.95 15.87
CA ILE A 331 -6.27 12.10 15.03
C ILE A 331 -7.55 11.82 14.25
N TYR A 332 -7.74 10.58 13.77
CA TYR A 332 -8.83 10.22 12.86
C TYR A 332 -9.89 9.30 13.48
N SER A 333 -9.89 9.16 14.81
CA SER A 333 -10.95 8.40 15.49
C SER A 333 -12.29 9.12 15.43
N VAL A 334 -13.37 8.34 15.37
CA VAL A 334 -14.73 8.88 15.43
C VAL A 334 -14.92 9.62 16.77
N GLY A 335 -15.34 10.89 16.70
CA GLY A 335 -15.49 11.75 17.88
C GLY A 335 -14.21 12.48 18.31
N ALA A 336 -13.12 12.43 17.53
CA ALA A 336 -11.95 13.27 17.74
C ALA A 336 -12.35 14.75 17.65
N THR A 337 -11.91 15.55 18.63
CA THR A 337 -12.14 16.99 18.70
C THR A 337 -10.81 17.74 18.77
N ALA A 338 -10.82 19.04 18.51
CA ALA A 338 -9.61 19.85 18.64
C ALA A 338 -8.98 19.74 20.05
N SER A 339 -9.79 19.67 21.10
CA SER A 339 -9.31 19.53 22.48
C SER A 339 -8.63 18.19 22.74
N THR A 340 -9.05 17.11 22.10
CA THR A 340 -8.45 15.78 22.26
C THR A 340 -7.26 15.54 21.34
N THR A 341 -7.22 16.19 20.17
CA THR A 341 -6.20 15.96 19.13
C THR A 341 -4.99 16.90 19.24
N LEU A 342 -5.18 18.17 19.61
CA LEU A 342 -4.08 19.14 19.72
C LEU A 342 -2.93 18.69 20.64
N PRO A 343 -3.17 18.08 21.82
CA PRO A 343 -2.08 17.57 22.67
C PRO A 343 -1.27 16.44 22.06
N GLU A 344 -1.86 15.70 21.12
CA GLU A 344 -1.25 14.51 20.50
C GLU A 344 -0.33 14.86 19.31
N ILE A 345 -0.45 16.07 18.73
CA ILE A 345 0.31 16.48 17.55
C ILE A 345 1.80 16.44 17.83
N ARG A 346 2.24 17.11 18.91
CA ARG A 346 3.67 17.25 19.22
C ARG A 346 4.33 15.90 19.51
N PRO A 347 3.80 15.01 20.37
CA PRO A 347 4.38 13.70 20.61
C PRO A 347 4.45 12.82 19.35
N LEU A 348 3.46 12.94 18.43
CA LEU A 348 3.45 12.18 17.19
C LEU A 348 4.44 12.76 16.15
N ASP A 349 4.59 14.09 16.07
CA ASP A 349 5.59 14.74 15.20
C ASP A 349 7.00 14.44 15.68
N GLU A 350 7.25 14.46 17.00
CA GLU A 350 8.52 14.06 17.62
C GLU A 350 8.83 12.58 17.31
N ALA A 351 7.87 11.67 17.41
CA ALA A 351 8.06 10.27 17.07
C ALA A 351 8.39 10.06 15.57
N LEU A 352 7.76 10.81 14.67
CA LEU A 352 8.12 10.80 13.24
C LEU A 352 9.53 11.35 13.01
N ALA A 353 9.89 12.45 13.68
CA ALA A 353 11.21 13.06 13.56
C ALA A 353 12.30 12.15 14.13
N GLU A 354 12.04 11.45 15.23
CA GLU A 354 12.92 10.45 15.81
C GLU A 354 13.14 9.27 14.86
N TRP A 355 12.08 8.71 14.32
CA TRP A 355 12.17 7.64 13.33
C TRP A 355 13.03 8.03 12.12
N TYR A 356 12.88 9.26 11.60
CA TYR A 356 13.68 9.74 10.47
C TYR A 356 15.14 9.96 10.81
N ARG A 357 15.43 10.49 11.99
CA ARG A 357 16.81 10.71 12.50
C ARG A 357 17.55 9.39 12.72
N ASP A 358 16.82 8.37 13.22
CA ASP A 358 17.39 7.07 13.56
C ASP A 358 17.40 6.11 12.34
N LEU A 359 16.94 6.59 11.17
CA LEU A 359 16.96 5.82 9.94
C LEU A 359 18.42 5.50 9.55
N PRO A 360 18.75 4.22 9.25
CA PRO A 360 20.10 3.85 8.80
C PRO A 360 20.58 4.72 7.63
N ALA A 361 21.84 5.13 7.66
CA ALA A 361 22.40 6.07 6.67
C ALA A 361 22.23 5.60 5.22
N HIS A 362 22.32 4.28 4.97
CA HIS A 362 22.09 3.71 3.64
C HIS A 362 20.63 3.76 3.18
N LEU A 363 19.67 4.08 4.04
CA LEU A 363 18.25 4.29 3.70
C LEU A 363 17.89 5.77 3.56
N THR A 364 18.71 6.69 4.06
CA THR A 364 18.46 8.13 3.89
C THR A 364 18.69 8.53 2.43
N TYR A 365 17.74 9.27 1.86
CA TYR A 365 17.83 9.77 0.50
C TYR A 365 17.09 11.09 0.35
N GLU A 366 17.84 12.13 -0.02
CA GLU A 366 17.35 13.49 -0.12
C GLU A 366 17.77 14.11 -1.47
N PRO A 367 17.02 13.84 -2.55
CA PRO A 367 17.39 14.32 -3.90
C PRO A 367 17.40 15.85 -4.03
N TRP A 368 16.91 16.59 -3.02
CA TRP A 368 16.91 18.06 -2.99
C TRP A 368 18.18 18.66 -2.39
N THR A 369 19.05 17.89 -1.73
CA THR A 369 20.29 18.38 -1.10
C THR A 369 21.51 18.26 -2.02
N THR A 370 21.46 17.36 -2.98
CA THR A 370 22.56 17.14 -3.93
C THR A 370 22.38 18.07 -5.13
N ASN A 371 23.39 18.90 -5.41
CA ASN A 371 23.54 19.60 -6.69
C ASN A 371 23.87 18.54 -7.77
N LEU A 372 22.85 17.84 -8.25
CA LEU A 372 22.94 16.75 -9.22
C LEU A 372 23.50 17.26 -10.56
N LYS A 373 24.83 17.28 -10.70
CA LYS A 373 25.52 17.40 -12.00
C LYS A 373 25.88 16.04 -12.60
N GLY A 374 25.47 14.92 -11.96
CA GLY A 374 25.68 13.56 -12.41
C GLY A 374 24.37 12.84 -12.74
N PRO A 375 24.44 11.63 -13.36
CA PRO A 375 23.27 10.77 -13.50
C PRO A 375 22.65 10.50 -12.12
N PRO A 376 21.30 10.38 -12.01
CA PRO A 376 20.66 10.11 -10.73
C PRO A 376 21.20 8.82 -10.14
N ASP A 377 21.54 8.85 -8.84
CA ASP A 377 21.93 7.64 -8.11
C ASP A 377 20.85 6.58 -8.26
N THR A 378 21.24 5.34 -8.55
CA THR A 378 20.31 4.22 -8.64
C THR A 378 19.82 3.89 -7.23
N VAL A 379 18.59 4.25 -6.93
CA VAL A 379 17.95 4.02 -5.62
C VAL A 379 16.88 2.96 -5.76
N ALA A 380 16.92 1.92 -4.94
CA ALA A 380 15.91 0.87 -4.97
C ALA A 380 14.49 1.45 -4.68
N PRO A 381 13.45 0.99 -5.41
CA PRO A 381 12.07 1.52 -5.31
C PRO A 381 11.49 1.51 -3.90
N ASN A 382 11.74 0.46 -3.12
CA ASN A 382 11.24 0.30 -1.75
C ASN A 382 11.74 1.43 -0.81
N ARG A 383 12.94 1.94 -1.04
CA ARG A 383 13.52 3.07 -0.30
C ARG A 383 12.76 4.37 -0.57
N ILE A 384 12.38 4.64 -1.81
CA ILE A 384 11.56 5.81 -2.16
C ILE A 384 10.14 5.66 -1.57
N ILE A 385 9.58 4.44 -1.59
CA ILE A 385 8.25 4.16 -1.04
C ILE A 385 8.20 4.46 0.47
N ILE A 386 9.18 4.02 1.25
CA ILE A 386 9.17 4.25 2.69
C ILE A 386 9.32 5.74 3.03
N LEU A 387 10.17 6.48 2.30
CA LEU A 387 10.37 7.92 2.51
C LEU A 387 9.12 8.73 2.10
N THR A 388 8.45 8.37 0.99
CA THR A 388 7.18 9.02 0.61
C THR A 388 6.07 8.71 1.60
N THR A 389 6.06 7.50 2.18
CA THR A 389 5.12 7.13 3.26
C THR A 389 5.35 7.98 4.51
N TYR A 390 6.59 8.17 4.93
CA TYR A 390 6.95 9.06 6.05
C TYR A 390 6.44 10.49 5.83
N HIS A 391 6.71 11.08 4.67
CA HIS A 391 6.23 12.43 4.37
C HIS A 391 4.70 12.51 4.26
N ALA A 392 4.03 11.47 3.77
CA ALA A 392 2.57 11.39 3.77
C ALA A 392 2.00 11.39 5.20
N LEU A 393 2.63 10.68 6.14
CA LEU A 393 2.21 10.68 7.54
C LEU A 393 2.39 12.04 8.20
N ILE A 394 3.43 12.81 7.86
CA ILE A 394 3.56 14.21 8.31
C ILE A 394 2.36 15.03 7.83
N ILE A 395 1.97 14.91 6.56
CA ILE A 395 0.82 15.65 6.03
C ILE A 395 -0.46 15.20 6.77
N LEU A 396 -0.68 13.91 6.91
CA LEU A 396 -1.87 13.38 7.59
C LEU A 396 -1.94 13.83 9.05
N LEU A 397 -0.82 13.90 9.77
CA LEU A 397 -0.79 14.39 11.14
C LEU A 397 -1.16 15.89 11.24
N HIS A 398 -0.62 16.70 10.34
CA HIS A 398 -0.71 18.16 10.46
C HIS A 398 -1.85 18.79 9.67
N ARG A 399 -2.33 18.14 8.60
CA ARG A 399 -3.37 18.69 7.70
C ARG A 399 -4.64 19.16 8.40
N PRO A 400 -5.21 18.44 9.40
CA PRO A 400 -6.41 18.92 10.10
C PRO A 400 -6.22 20.26 10.82
N PHE A 401 -4.97 20.69 11.05
CA PHE A 401 -4.62 21.89 11.80
C PHE A 401 -4.07 23.03 10.91
N THR A 402 -4.20 22.92 9.58
CA THR A 402 -3.71 23.91 8.61
C THR A 402 -4.71 25.01 8.31
N ALA A 403 -5.63 25.37 9.22
CA ALA A 403 -6.56 26.47 8.99
C ALA A 403 -5.79 27.74 8.58
N ALA A 404 -6.20 28.36 7.46
CA ALA A 404 -5.54 29.56 6.97
C ALA A 404 -5.56 30.67 8.04
N PRO A 405 -4.46 31.42 8.24
CA PRO A 405 -4.44 32.53 9.17
C PRO A 405 -5.47 33.56 8.69
N ARG A 406 -6.52 33.78 9.48
CA ARG A 406 -7.52 34.81 9.22
C ARG A 406 -6.85 36.18 9.34
N ASN A 407 -6.89 36.97 8.27
CA ASN A 407 -6.54 38.38 8.31
C ASN A 407 -7.50 39.10 9.27
N GLY A 408 -7.00 39.47 10.45
CA GLY A 408 -7.51 40.54 11.29
C GLY A 408 -8.89 40.37 11.88
N ASN A 409 -9.00 39.77 13.00
CA ASN A 409 -9.79 40.06 14.19
C ASN A 409 -9.91 38.81 15.09
N THR A 410 -8.83 38.42 15.73
CA THR A 410 -8.87 37.39 16.77
C THR A 410 -8.61 38.03 18.11
N ASN A 411 -9.58 37.88 19.02
CA ASN A 411 -9.44 38.25 20.43
C ASN A 411 -8.20 37.59 21.03
N HIS A 412 -7.48 38.34 21.84
CA HIS A 412 -6.12 38.13 22.36
C HIS A 412 -5.80 36.82 23.12
N ASN A 413 -6.66 35.77 23.10
CA ASN A 413 -6.42 34.53 23.87
C ASN A 413 -5.97 33.31 23.05
N ASP A 414 -5.81 33.40 21.70
CA ASP A 414 -5.54 32.23 20.83
C ASP A 414 -4.10 32.14 20.28
N GLY A 415 -3.12 32.77 20.91
CA GLY A 415 -1.72 32.77 20.44
C GLY A 415 -1.12 31.35 20.24
N SER A 416 -1.59 30.37 21.02
CA SER A 416 -1.12 28.99 20.92
C SER A 416 -1.67 28.26 19.66
N ILE A 417 -2.94 28.50 19.31
CA ILE A 417 -3.60 27.84 18.16
C ILE A 417 -3.05 28.43 16.86
N ILE A 418 -2.83 29.74 16.79
CA ILE A 418 -2.25 30.41 15.61
C ILE A 418 -0.81 29.91 15.35
N GLY A 419 -0.01 29.75 16.40
CA GLY A 419 1.35 29.20 16.31
C GLY A 419 1.36 27.76 15.78
N THR A 420 0.43 26.94 16.23
CA THR A 420 0.26 25.55 15.79
C THR A 420 -0.17 25.48 14.32
N SER A 421 -1.09 26.34 13.88
CA SER A 421 -1.57 26.37 12.49
C SER A 421 -0.44 26.74 11.50
N ALA A 422 0.33 27.79 11.78
CA ALA A 422 1.46 28.19 10.93
C ALA A 422 2.58 27.14 10.90
N PHE A 423 2.83 26.45 12.01
CA PHE A 423 3.77 25.34 12.09
C PHE A 423 3.27 24.16 11.24
N SER A 424 2.02 23.75 11.43
CA SER A 424 1.42 22.63 10.69
C SER A 424 1.40 22.89 9.19
N TRP A 425 1.07 24.11 8.76
CA TRP A 425 1.13 24.51 7.36
C TRP A 425 2.53 24.34 6.75
N ARG A 426 3.57 24.82 7.44
CA ARG A 426 4.96 24.65 6.99
C ARG A 426 5.37 23.19 6.90
N ARG A 427 5.00 22.38 7.89
CA ARG A 427 5.28 20.93 7.88
C ARG A 427 4.63 20.25 6.68
N CYS A 428 3.35 20.51 6.41
CA CYS A 428 2.63 19.97 5.26
C CYS A 428 3.25 20.42 3.92
N THR A 429 3.59 21.71 3.79
CA THR A 429 4.17 22.27 2.56
C THR A 429 5.54 21.64 2.27
N THR A 430 6.40 21.49 3.28
CA THR A 430 7.70 20.84 3.09
C THR A 430 7.54 19.38 2.72
N ALA A 431 6.67 18.64 3.42
CA ALA A 431 6.44 17.23 3.16
C ALA A 431 5.85 16.98 1.76
N SER A 432 4.90 17.80 1.30
CA SER A 432 4.33 17.69 -0.04
C SER A 432 5.35 17.93 -1.16
N ARG A 433 6.23 18.94 -0.99
CA ARG A 433 7.34 19.18 -1.91
C ARG A 433 8.29 17.98 -1.98
N ASN A 434 8.62 17.40 -0.84
CA ASN A 434 9.52 16.25 -0.76
C ASN A 434 8.92 15.01 -1.43
N ILE A 435 7.63 14.73 -1.24
CA ILE A 435 6.92 13.65 -1.94
C ILE A 435 7.01 13.85 -3.45
N THR A 436 6.68 15.04 -3.95
CA THR A 436 6.71 15.32 -5.40
C THR A 436 8.12 15.14 -5.96
N ARG A 437 9.16 15.63 -5.27
CA ARG A 437 10.56 15.47 -5.70
C ARG A 437 11.02 14.01 -5.71
N LEU A 438 10.63 13.21 -4.70
CA LEU A 438 10.88 11.77 -4.67
C LEU A 438 10.15 11.04 -5.81
N ALA A 439 8.91 11.42 -6.10
CA ALA A 439 8.14 10.84 -7.20
C ALA A 439 8.74 11.16 -8.57
N LEU A 440 9.20 12.39 -8.79
CA LEU A 440 9.87 12.81 -10.02
C LEU A 440 11.23 12.11 -10.17
N ASN A 441 11.97 11.93 -9.08
CA ASN A 441 13.20 11.15 -9.10
C ASN A 441 12.91 9.67 -9.42
N TYR A 442 11.88 9.07 -8.80
CA TYR A 442 11.44 7.72 -9.17
C TYR A 442 11.16 7.61 -10.67
N ARG A 443 10.37 8.57 -11.20
CA ARG A 443 9.99 8.64 -12.61
C ARG A 443 11.20 8.75 -13.56
N SER A 444 12.27 9.43 -13.16
CA SER A 444 13.48 9.58 -13.95
C SER A 444 14.31 8.29 -14.05
N ILE A 445 14.14 7.37 -13.11
CA ILE A 445 14.89 6.11 -13.02
C ILE A 445 14.01 4.92 -13.48
N TYR A 446 12.73 4.92 -13.10
CA TYR A 446 11.81 3.80 -13.28
C TYR A 446 10.46 4.25 -13.85
N PRO A 447 9.81 3.43 -14.70
CA PRO A 447 8.46 3.74 -15.16
C PRO A 447 7.46 3.70 -13.99
N LEU A 448 6.72 4.80 -13.77
CA LEU A 448 5.73 4.91 -12.70
C LEU A 448 4.63 3.86 -12.78
N ARG A 449 4.24 3.44 -13.99
CA ARG A 449 3.25 2.37 -14.21
C ARG A 449 3.64 1.03 -13.57
N LYS A 450 4.93 0.81 -13.25
CA LYS A 450 5.42 -0.39 -12.57
C LYS A 450 5.68 -0.16 -11.08
N SER A 451 5.16 0.94 -10.50
CA SER A 451 5.32 1.25 -9.07
C SER A 451 4.21 0.69 -8.20
N SER A 452 4.45 0.71 -6.88
CA SER A 452 3.44 0.38 -5.89
C SER A 452 2.35 1.47 -5.81
N TYR A 453 1.10 1.08 -5.53
CA TYR A 453 -0.01 2.01 -5.27
C TYR A 453 0.24 2.92 -4.06
N LEU A 454 1.17 2.57 -3.17
CA LEU A 454 1.59 3.39 -2.03
C LEU A 454 2.18 4.72 -2.47
N LEU A 455 2.98 4.70 -3.55
CA LEU A 455 3.51 5.92 -4.14
C LEU A 455 2.38 6.81 -4.66
N GLY A 456 1.37 6.20 -5.31
CA GLY A 456 0.17 6.92 -5.77
C GLY A 456 -0.58 7.59 -4.62
N TYR A 457 -0.74 6.89 -3.49
CA TYR A 457 -1.37 7.46 -2.30
C TYR A 457 -0.57 8.65 -1.73
N ALA A 458 0.74 8.52 -1.61
CA ALA A 458 1.57 9.62 -1.13
C ALA A 458 1.49 10.86 -2.05
N ILE A 459 1.54 10.65 -3.38
CA ILE A 459 1.39 11.73 -4.36
C ILE A 459 0.01 12.39 -4.24
N TYR A 460 -1.05 11.60 -4.08
CA TYR A 460 -2.39 12.14 -3.86
C TYR A 460 -2.44 13.04 -2.62
N VAL A 461 -1.92 12.57 -1.49
CA VAL A 461 -1.85 13.36 -0.24
C VAL A 461 -1.07 14.65 -0.47
N ALA A 462 0.04 14.62 -1.21
CA ALA A 462 0.79 15.82 -1.57
C ALA A 462 -0.01 16.78 -2.44
N CYS A 463 -0.77 16.28 -3.43
CA CYS A 463 -1.64 17.10 -4.29
C CYS A 463 -2.65 17.89 -3.48
N THR A 464 -3.23 17.32 -2.41
CA THR A 464 -4.18 18.05 -1.55
C THR A 464 -3.57 19.32 -0.97
N ILE A 465 -2.30 19.26 -0.54
CA ILE A 465 -1.57 20.42 0.00
C ILE A 465 -1.15 21.38 -1.12
N HIS A 466 -0.73 20.88 -2.27
CA HIS A 466 -0.39 21.73 -3.41
C HIS A 466 -1.60 22.54 -3.90
N VAL A 467 -2.80 21.96 -3.93
CA VAL A 467 -4.04 22.70 -4.26
C VAL A 467 -4.28 23.82 -3.25
N LEU A 468 -4.16 23.53 -1.94
CA LEU A 468 -4.34 24.53 -0.89
C LEU A 468 -3.31 25.67 -0.99
N ASN A 469 -2.03 25.31 -1.20
CA ASN A 469 -0.95 26.29 -1.37
C ASN A 469 -1.18 27.18 -2.60
N THR A 470 -1.55 26.58 -3.74
CA THR A 470 -1.79 27.31 -5.00
C THR A 470 -2.99 28.24 -4.85
N ALA A 471 -4.09 27.78 -4.24
CA ALA A 471 -5.25 28.61 -3.96
C ALA A 471 -4.92 29.80 -3.04
N PHE A 472 -4.15 29.57 -1.97
CA PHE A 472 -3.73 30.62 -1.04
C PHE A 472 -2.81 31.64 -1.73
N LEU A 473 -1.82 31.18 -2.50
CA LEU A 473 -0.84 32.04 -3.17
C LEU A 473 -1.43 32.80 -4.37
N SER A 474 -2.55 32.34 -4.95
CA SER A 474 -3.23 33.04 -6.05
C SER A 474 -3.75 34.42 -5.63
N THR A 475 -4.07 34.61 -4.35
CA THR A 475 -4.52 35.88 -3.78
C THR A 475 -3.37 36.75 -3.25
N GLY A 476 -2.15 36.21 -3.23
CA GLY A 476 -0.96 36.88 -2.71
C GLY A 476 -0.12 37.59 -3.80
N SER A 477 0.88 38.38 -3.36
CA SER A 477 1.81 39.09 -4.23
C SER A 477 3.02 38.26 -4.70
N ASP A 478 3.28 37.09 -4.06
CA ASP A 478 4.45 36.26 -4.38
C ASP A 478 4.18 35.35 -5.59
N ARG A 479 4.43 35.89 -6.78
CA ARG A 479 4.27 35.16 -8.05
C ARG A 479 5.22 33.97 -8.20
N ASN A 480 6.40 34.01 -7.57
CA ASN A 480 7.36 32.91 -7.69
C ASN A 480 6.90 31.70 -6.87
N ALA A 481 6.45 31.90 -5.63
CA ALA A 481 5.89 30.84 -4.81
C ALA A 481 4.61 30.24 -5.43
N PHE A 482 3.75 31.09 -6.00
CA PHE A 482 2.56 30.63 -6.76
C PHE A 482 2.96 29.73 -7.93
N LYS A 483 3.92 30.18 -8.76
CA LYS A 483 4.40 29.41 -9.91
C LYS A 483 4.99 28.07 -9.50
N GLU A 484 5.87 28.04 -8.48
CA GLU A 484 6.45 26.79 -7.95
C GLU A 484 5.36 25.84 -7.48
N SER A 485 4.38 26.32 -6.71
CA SER A 485 3.28 25.49 -6.19
C SER A 485 2.43 24.90 -7.32
N SER A 486 2.11 25.70 -8.34
CA SER A 486 1.35 25.29 -9.52
C SER A 486 2.12 24.26 -10.37
N GLU A 487 3.44 24.42 -10.54
CA GLU A 487 4.29 23.46 -11.25
C GLU A 487 4.34 22.12 -10.50
N LEU A 488 4.52 22.14 -9.17
CA LEU A 488 4.51 20.92 -8.34
C LEU A 488 3.17 20.19 -8.40
N LEU A 489 2.05 20.91 -8.39
CA LEU A 489 0.72 20.32 -8.55
C LEU A 489 0.57 19.64 -9.90
N THR A 490 0.96 20.33 -10.98
CA THR A 490 0.86 19.83 -12.35
C THR A 490 1.71 18.55 -12.54
N GLU A 491 2.96 18.53 -12.04
CA GLU A 491 3.81 17.35 -12.13
C GLU A 491 3.29 16.19 -11.28
N SER A 492 2.73 16.48 -10.10
CA SER A 492 2.12 15.44 -9.24
C SER A 492 0.88 14.83 -9.90
N LEU A 493 0.02 15.62 -10.54
CA LEU A 493 -1.13 15.11 -11.30
C LEU A 493 -0.68 14.23 -12.47
N ARG A 494 0.37 14.65 -13.20
CA ARG A 494 0.94 13.83 -14.27
C ARG A 494 1.45 12.48 -13.76
N CYS A 495 2.11 12.47 -12.60
CA CYS A 495 2.51 11.22 -11.96
C CYS A 495 1.31 10.32 -11.62
N LEU A 496 0.19 10.89 -11.14
CA LEU A 496 -1.03 10.12 -10.85
C LEU A 496 -1.65 9.54 -12.14
N ASP A 497 -1.68 10.30 -13.23
CA ASP A 497 -2.19 9.83 -14.51
C ASP A 497 -1.34 8.67 -15.07
N GLU A 498 -0.01 8.71 -14.94
CA GLU A 498 0.86 7.60 -15.34
C GLU A 498 0.68 6.36 -14.44
N LEU A 499 0.46 6.55 -13.14
CA LEU A 499 0.19 5.48 -12.18
C LEU A 499 -1.16 4.81 -12.40
N ALA A 500 -2.10 5.48 -13.04
CA ALA A 500 -3.44 4.98 -13.29
C ALA A 500 -3.47 3.77 -14.22
N VAL A 501 -2.48 3.61 -15.10
CA VAL A 501 -2.44 2.51 -16.08
C VAL A 501 -2.54 1.13 -15.42
N PRO A 502 -1.71 0.75 -14.41
CA PRO A 502 -1.85 -0.54 -13.71
C PRO A 502 -2.78 -0.47 -12.49
N ASN A 503 -3.16 0.73 -12.05
CA ASN A 503 -3.92 0.96 -10.82
C ASN A 503 -5.05 1.94 -11.13
N SER A 504 -6.14 1.46 -11.70
CA SER A 504 -7.29 2.29 -12.10
C SER A 504 -7.87 3.16 -10.96
N GLY A 505 -7.74 2.71 -9.70
CA GLY A 505 -8.03 3.55 -8.53
C GLY A 505 -7.24 4.86 -8.47
N ALA A 506 -6.05 4.93 -9.10
CA ALA A 506 -5.29 6.19 -9.17
C ALA A 506 -5.95 7.22 -10.10
N ALA A 507 -6.70 6.78 -11.13
CA ALA A 507 -7.49 7.69 -11.96
C ALA A 507 -8.61 8.37 -11.16
N ASP A 508 -9.24 7.63 -10.23
CA ASP A 508 -10.25 8.19 -9.33
C ASP A 508 -9.65 9.25 -8.41
N THR A 509 -8.45 8.98 -7.87
CA THR A 509 -7.76 9.97 -7.02
C THR A 509 -7.40 11.24 -7.81
N ALA A 510 -6.91 11.13 -9.03
CA ALA A 510 -6.62 12.27 -9.89
C ALA A 510 -7.90 13.09 -10.21
N ARG A 511 -9.02 12.41 -10.45
CA ARG A 511 -10.33 13.04 -10.67
C ARG A 511 -10.80 13.82 -9.43
N ILE A 512 -10.60 13.26 -8.22
CA ILE A 512 -10.92 13.94 -6.96
C ILE A 512 -10.08 15.21 -6.79
N ILE A 513 -8.78 15.14 -7.07
CA ILE A 513 -7.91 16.33 -7.01
C ILE A 513 -8.37 17.41 -8.00
N ARG A 514 -8.73 17.04 -9.24
CA ARG A 514 -9.26 17.99 -10.22
C ARG A 514 -10.59 18.65 -9.78
N LYS A 515 -11.47 17.88 -9.12
CA LYS A 515 -12.68 18.44 -8.48
C LYS A 515 -12.32 19.42 -7.36
N LEU A 516 -11.34 19.07 -6.50
CA LEU A 516 -10.88 19.96 -5.44
C LEU A 516 -10.26 21.25 -6.00
N MET A 517 -9.49 21.17 -7.08
CA MET A 517 -8.95 22.33 -7.79
C MET A 517 -10.07 23.25 -8.29
N ALA A 518 -11.07 22.68 -8.97
CA ALA A 518 -12.22 23.44 -9.48
C ALA A 518 -12.98 24.15 -8.33
N ALA A 519 -13.22 23.46 -7.22
CA ALA A 519 -13.88 24.02 -6.04
C ALA A 519 -13.06 25.14 -5.37
N ARG A 520 -11.74 25.21 -5.61
CA ARG A 520 -10.83 26.22 -5.07
C ARG A 520 -10.40 27.28 -6.10
N GLY A 521 -10.98 27.26 -7.29
CA GLY A 521 -10.63 28.19 -8.37
C GLY A 521 -9.21 28.03 -8.92
N VAL A 522 -8.59 26.86 -8.71
CA VAL A 522 -7.25 26.52 -9.21
C VAL A 522 -7.37 25.89 -10.59
N GLN A 523 -6.70 26.46 -11.59
CA GLN A 523 -6.65 25.90 -12.94
C GLN A 523 -5.40 25.03 -13.12
N GLU A 524 -5.54 23.97 -13.90
CA GLU A 524 -4.41 23.14 -14.31
C GLU A 524 -3.57 23.94 -15.33
N SER A 525 -2.27 24.12 -15.04
CA SER A 525 -1.38 24.82 -15.96
C SER A 525 -1.20 23.98 -17.24
N PRO A 526 -1.32 24.55 -18.44
CA PRO A 526 -1.10 23.83 -19.68
C PRO A 526 0.33 23.26 -19.68
N SER A 527 0.44 21.94 -19.82
CA SER A 527 1.74 21.25 -19.74
C SER A 527 2.65 21.73 -20.87
N LYS A 528 3.90 22.05 -20.55
CA LYS A 528 4.94 22.42 -21.55
C LYS A 528 5.17 21.35 -22.63
N LEU A 529 4.73 20.10 -22.39
CA LEU A 529 4.81 18.98 -23.35
C LEU A 529 3.58 18.90 -24.29
N PHE A 530 2.48 19.54 -23.96
CA PHE A 530 1.29 19.53 -24.83
C PHE A 530 1.54 20.33 -26.13
N PHE A 531 2.33 21.41 -26.06
CA PHE A 531 2.66 22.24 -27.21
C PHE A 531 3.48 21.51 -28.29
N PRO A 532 4.58 20.78 -27.96
CA PRO A 532 5.31 20.04 -28.99
C PRO A 532 4.49 18.91 -29.61
N ILE A 533 3.73 18.15 -28.81
CA ILE A 533 2.92 17.02 -29.31
C ILE A 533 1.75 17.51 -30.15
N MET A 534 1.08 18.59 -29.75
CA MET A 534 0.05 19.22 -30.56
C MET A 534 0.64 19.83 -31.85
N GLN A 535 1.83 20.39 -31.79
CA GLN A 535 2.53 20.94 -32.97
C GLN A 535 2.96 19.81 -33.94
N GLU A 536 3.42 18.67 -33.42
CA GLU A 536 3.70 17.46 -34.24
C GLU A 536 2.41 16.85 -34.81
N LEU A 537 1.34 16.76 -34.02
CA LEU A 537 0.03 16.25 -34.49
C LEU A 537 -0.60 17.19 -35.52
N ILE A 538 -0.48 18.51 -35.33
CA ILE A 538 -0.94 19.51 -36.30
C ILE A 538 -0.08 19.45 -37.58
N LEU A 539 1.24 19.30 -37.47
CA LEU A 539 2.14 19.08 -38.60
C LEU A 539 1.84 17.76 -39.32
N LEU A 540 1.57 16.69 -38.59
CA LEU A 540 1.19 15.38 -39.16
C LEU A 540 -0.16 15.44 -39.87
N ALA A 541 -1.15 16.12 -39.26
CA ALA A 541 -2.45 16.38 -39.88
C ALA A 541 -2.33 17.28 -41.13
N TYR A 542 -1.46 18.27 -41.08
CA TYR A 542 -1.18 19.14 -42.22
C TYR A 542 -0.44 18.39 -43.34
N CYS A 543 0.52 17.52 -43.02
CA CYS A 543 1.20 16.65 -43.98
C CYS A 543 0.25 15.59 -44.59
N LEU A 544 -0.68 15.03 -43.80
CA LEU A 544 -1.72 14.11 -44.31
C LEU A 544 -2.76 14.84 -45.17
N ALA A 545 -3.12 16.08 -44.85
CA ALA A 545 -4.00 16.91 -45.66
C ALA A 545 -3.33 17.35 -46.98
N LEU A 546 -2.02 17.53 -47.00
CA LEU A 546 -1.26 17.82 -48.24
C LEU A 546 -1.03 16.60 -49.13
N ALA A 547 -1.09 15.38 -48.58
CA ALA A 547 -1.00 14.13 -49.33
C ALA A 547 -2.31 13.78 -50.08
N ASP A 548 -3.43 14.37 -49.70
CA ASP A 548 -4.77 14.14 -50.27
C ASP A 548 -5.26 15.32 -51.15
N SER A 549 -4.33 15.98 -51.87
CA SER A 549 -4.64 17.18 -52.64
C SER A 549 -5.52 16.91 -53.86
N LYS A 550 -6.85 17.11 -53.66
CA LYS A 550 -7.70 17.78 -54.66
C LYS A 550 -8.29 19.02 -53.97
N VAL A 551 -7.80 20.16 -54.44
CA VAL A 551 -8.14 21.49 -53.96
C VAL A 551 -9.64 21.73 -54.02
N PRO A 552 -10.28 22.20 -52.96
CA PRO A 552 -11.44 23.12 -53.04
C PRO A 552 -11.05 24.53 -52.52
N VAL A 553 -11.42 25.50 -53.32
CA VAL A 553 -11.32 26.93 -53.12
C VAL A 553 -11.98 27.33 -51.79
N LEU A 554 -11.25 28.09 -50.98
CA LEU A 554 -11.75 28.73 -49.76
C LEU A 554 -12.79 29.82 -50.10
N PRO A 555 -13.94 29.89 -49.45
CA PRO A 555 -14.80 31.05 -49.52
C PRO A 555 -14.22 32.17 -48.66
N GLN A 556 -14.21 33.39 -49.24
CA GLN A 556 -13.91 34.63 -48.55
C GLN A 556 -14.97 34.89 -47.48
N ILE A 557 -14.51 35.09 -46.24
CA ILE A 557 -15.36 35.60 -45.14
C ILE A 557 -15.34 37.12 -45.22
N SER A 558 -16.49 37.70 -45.53
CA SER A 558 -16.77 39.12 -45.42
C SER A 558 -16.81 39.56 -43.95
N GLU A 559 -16.08 40.64 -43.67
CA GLU A 559 -16.20 41.39 -42.43
C GLU A 559 -17.62 41.99 -42.34
N ASP A 560 -18.48 41.46 -41.49
CA ASP A 560 -19.67 42.15 -41.03
C ASP A 560 -19.72 42.11 -39.50
N GLY A 561 -19.67 43.32 -38.95
CA GLY A 561 -19.68 43.61 -37.53
C GLY A 561 -21.04 43.29 -36.89
N GLY A 562 -21.08 42.24 -36.11
CA GLY A 562 -22.19 41.94 -35.20
C GLY A 562 -21.81 42.26 -33.76
N GLN A 563 -22.43 43.30 -33.21
CA GLN A 563 -22.38 43.68 -31.81
C GLN A 563 -22.83 42.50 -30.91
N PHE A 564 -21.92 41.95 -30.12
CA PHE A 564 -22.31 41.13 -28.97
C PHE A 564 -22.58 42.05 -27.77
N SER A 565 -23.84 42.12 -27.40
CA SER A 565 -24.34 42.76 -26.19
C SER A 565 -23.73 42.11 -24.95
N ASN A 566 -23.14 42.95 -24.08
CA ASN A 566 -22.71 42.65 -22.73
C ASN A 566 -23.84 42.03 -21.90
N VAL A 567 -23.74 40.75 -21.57
CA VAL A 567 -24.43 40.17 -20.43
C VAL A 567 -23.39 39.95 -19.35
N SER A 568 -23.34 40.86 -18.41
CA SER A 568 -22.59 40.71 -17.15
C SER A 568 -23.28 39.63 -16.32
N PRO A 569 -22.58 38.60 -15.85
CA PRO A 569 -23.12 37.78 -14.78
C PRO A 569 -23.02 38.59 -13.48
N ILE A 570 -24.14 39.01 -12.96
CA ILE A 570 -24.27 39.51 -11.59
C ILE A 570 -24.08 38.31 -10.66
N TYR A 571 -22.89 38.14 -10.14
CA TYR A 571 -22.68 37.34 -8.93
C TYR A 571 -22.54 38.28 -7.76
N ASP A 572 -23.56 38.23 -6.90
CA ASP A 572 -23.61 38.96 -5.65
C ASP A 572 -22.53 38.43 -4.69
N VAL A 573 -21.49 39.22 -4.45
CA VAL A 573 -20.30 38.86 -3.67
C VAL A 573 -20.59 38.84 -2.16
N GLU A 574 -21.79 39.24 -1.73
CA GLU A 574 -22.14 39.31 -0.29
C GLU A 574 -22.70 38.04 0.34
N GLN A 575 -22.91 36.94 -0.41
CA GLN A 575 -23.43 35.68 0.15
C GLN A 575 -22.41 34.55 0.21
N MET A 576 -21.12 34.82 0.05
CA MET A 576 -20.10 33.81 0.41
C MET A 576 -19.91 33.79 1.92
N GLN A 577 -20.69 32.94 2.60
CA GLN A 577 -20.34 32.52 3.96
C GLN A 577 -18.94 31.93 3.97
N PRO A 578 -18.09 32.29 4.97
CA PRO A 578 -16.70 31.82 4.99
C PRO A 578 -16.68 30.30 5.16
N PHE A 579 -15.98 29.64 4.24
CA PHE A 579 -15.67 28.21 4.22
C PHE A 579 -14.83 27.79 5.45
N VAL A 580 -15.35 27.95 6.67
CA VAL A 580 -14.66 27.60 7.91
C VAL A 580 -14.88 26.15 8.30
N ASP A 581 -15.91 25.48 7.75
CA ASP A 581 -16.35 24.16 8.18
C ASP A 581 -15.77 22.98 7.40
N ILE A 582 -14.81 23.19 6.47
CA ILE A 582 -14.26 22.11 5.64
C ILE A 582 -13.18 21.29 6.37
N PHE A 583 -12.70 21.76 7.51
CA PHE A 583 -11.68 21.08 8.33
C PHE A 583 -12.17 20.80 9.76
N ASP A 584 -13.38 20.29 9.89
CA ASP A 584 -13.76 19.58 11.09
C ASP A 584 -12.99 18.25 11.11
N PRO A 585 -12.18 17.94 12.16
CA PRO A 585 -11.48 16.66 12.27
C PRO A 585 -12.40 15.44 12.18
N GLY A 586 -13.70 15.61 12.51
CA GLY A 586 -14.75 14.60 12.34
C GLY A 586 -15.27 14.47 10.89
N GLN A 587 -14.94 15.39 10.00
CA GLN A 587 -15.42 15.47 8.61
C GLN A 587 -14.29 15.72 7.61
N ASP A 588 -13.05 15.32 7.90
CA ASP A 588 -12.00 15.39 6.88
C ASP A 588 -12.36 14.49 5.70
N LEU A 589 -13.05 15.08 4.71
CA LEU A 589 -13.49 14.43 3.46
C LEU A 589 -12.32 13.84 2.67
N LEU A 590 -11.09 14.17 3.05
CA LEU A 590 -9.87 13.66 2.43
C LEU A 590 -9.31 12.44 3.17
N PHE A 591 -9.83 12.10 4.35
CA PHE A 591 -9.58 10.83 5.01
C PHE A 591 -10.60 9.81 4.51
N GLY A 592 -10.13 8.79 3.81
CA GLY A 592 -10.99 7.74 3.27
C GLY A 592 -11.84 8.13 2.06
N PHE A 593 -11.38 9.05 1.29
CA PHE A 593 -12.06 9.58 0.10
C PHE A 593 -12.39 8.55 -0.99
N MET A 594 -11.87 7.36 -0.93
CA MET A 594 -12.24 6.25 -1.83
C MET A 594 -13.59 5.62 -1.48
N ASN A 595 -14.33 6.18 -0.54
CA ASN A 595 -15.69 5.74 -0.23
C ASN A 595 -16.68 6.49 -1.13
N GLU A 596 -17.07 5.90 -2.26
CA GLU A 596 -18.00 6.49 -3.25
C GLU A 596 -19.35 6.92 -2.66
N ASN A 597 -19.74 6.36 -1.51
CA ASN A 597 -21.03 6.64 -0.86
C ASN A 597 -21.04 7.91 0.00
N LEU A 598 -19.89 8.50 0.36
CA LEU A 598 -19.85 9.73 1.15
C LEU A 598 -19.93 11.00 0.28
N SER A 599 -19.66 10.90 -1.02
CA SER A 599 -19.72 12.05 -1.93
C SER A 599 -21.14 12.48 -2.32
N LEU A 600 -22.16 11.65 -2.05
CA LEU A 600 -23.56 11.93 -2.43
C LEU A 600 -24.43 12.43 -1.27
N VAL A 601 -24.02 12.22 -0.01
CA VAL A 601 -24.88 12.54 1.15
C VAL A 601 -24.78 14.01 1.59
N ASN A 602 -23.71 14.71 1.27
CA ASN A 602 -23.47 16.08 1.76
C ASN A 602 -23.92 17.22 0.82
N PHE A 603 -24.51 16.93 -0.34
CA PHE A 603 -25.02 17.98 -1.23
C PHE A 603 -26.54 18.20 -1.16
N GLU A 604 -27.31 17.33 -0.48
CA GLU A 604 -28.78 17.43 -0.43
C GLU A 604 -29.36 17.95 0.91
N ILE A 605 -28.54 18.29 1.91
CA ILE A 605 -29.05 18.69 3.24
C ILE A 605 -29.38 20.19 3.34
N ASN A 606 -29.01 21.03 2.36
CA ASN A 606 -29.20 22.49 2.45
C ASN A 606 -30.41 23.07 1.67
N GLU A 607 -31.29 22.26 1.09
CA GLU A 607 -32.48 22.80 0.38
C GLU A 607 -33.84 22.55 1.07
N SER A 608 -33.91 22.04 2.29
CA SER A 608 -35.20 21.78 2.96
C SER A 608 -35.31 22.33 4.37
N ILE A 609 -34.82 23.55 4.64
CA ILE A 609 -35.28 24.35 5.78
C ILE A 609 -35.35 25.81 5.30
N SER A 610 -36.48 26.16 4.73
CA SER A 610 -37.03 27.53 4.72
C SER A 610 -38.48 27.46 5.16
#